data_3320899800c9b1f9f38d0814e642e151
#
_entry.id   3320899800c9b1f9f38d0814e642e151
#
_cell.length_a   1.000
_cell.length_b   1.000
_cell.length_c   1.000
_cell.angle_alpha   90.00
_cell.angle_beta   90.00
_cell.angle_gamma   90.00
#
_symmetry.space_group_name_H-M   'P 1'
#
loop_
_entity.id
_entity.type
_entity.pdbx_description
1 polymer ?
#
loop_
_entity_poly.entity_id
_entity_poly.type
_entity_poly.pdbx_seq_one_letter_code
_entity_poly.pdbx_strand_id
1 'polypeptide(L)'
;MKTKVVFFEVQGGSDKWLNGYRKDTMPMVDALKKRGQDAEVIFFDIEKRDEIFKYVKDNAIAYVSRINPGNLKHEAEYFEMLRELCAIGVIGMPHPDAMVGYGAKDALVKLRHTSLVPEDTYAYYTIDEFKSTFPKSLTGGERVLKQNRGSTGEGIWRVQLVDELAADATVVPLDAKIKCTEAKDNHVEYHELSVFMDFCEQYIVGANGMLVDMPFLPRIKE
;
A
#
# COMPACT_ATOMS: atom_id res chain seq x y z
N MET A 1 -23.71 8.60 -27.34
CA MET A 1 -22.26 8.41 -27.24
C MET A 1 -21.91 8.40 -25.75
N LYS A 2 -21.15 7.42 -25.25
CA LYS A 2 -20.75 7.40 -23.83
C LYS A 2 -19.76 8.52 -23.57
N THR A 3 -19.95 9.28 -22.50
CA THR A 3 -19.11 10.45 -22.20
C THR A 3 -18.69 10.53 -20.73
N LYS A 4 -19.25 9.65 -19.88
CA LYS A 4 -19.10 9.73 -18.44
C LYS A 4 -17.78 9.15 -17.95
N VAL A 5 -17.19 9.76 -16.90
CA VAL A 5 -16.11 9.20 -16.09
C VAL A 5 -16.66 8.84 -14.71
N VAL A 6 -16.54 7.58 -14.32
CA VAL A 6 -17.01 7.09 -13.02
C VAL A 6 -15.84 6.99 -12.03
N PHE A 7 -16.01 7.56 -10.83
CA PHE A 7 -15.08 7.41 -9.73
C PHE A 7 -15.61 6.34 -8.77
N PHE A 8 -14.87 5.24 -8.62
CA PHE A 8 -15.23 4.21 -7.66
C PHE A 8 -14.71 4.52 -6.27
N GLU A 9 -15.59 4.52 -5.30
CA GLU A 9 -15.34 4.63 -3.86
C GLU A 9 -15.90 3.41 -3.12
N VAL A 10 -15.52 3.25 -1.86
CA VAL A 10 -16.09 2.26 -0.93
C VAL A 10 -16.52 2.97 0.35
N GLN A 11 -17.56 2.47 0.98
CA GLN A 11 -18.01 2.98 2.29
C GLN A 11 -16.99 2.62 3.37
N GLY A 12 -16.72 3.58 4.29
CA GLY A 12 -15.78 3.39 5.39
C GLY A 12 -14.31 3.46 4.98
N GLY A 13 -13.43 3.16 5.92
CA GLY A 13 -11.98 3.28 5.78
C GLY A 13 -11.40 4.55 6.42
N SER A 14 -10.15 4.47 6.85
CA SER A 14 -9.46 5.56 7.59
C SER A 14 -9.09 6.77 6.71
N ASP A 15 -9.22 6.64 5.40
CA ASP A 15 -8.90 7.67 4.40
C ASP A 15 -10.10 8.54 3.99
N LYS A 16 -11.25 8.36 4.66
CA LYS A 16 -12.50 9.07 4.36
C LYS A 16 -12.71 10.29 5.26
N TRP A 17 -13.35 11.28 4.69
CA TRP A 17 -13.86 12.43 5.41
C TRP A 17 -15.29 12.18 5.94
N LEU A 18 -15.83 13.15 6.68
CA LEU A 18 -17.19 13.11 7.26
C LEU A 18 -18.30 12.90 6.22
N ASN A 19 -18.05 13.27 4.97
CA ASN A 19 -18.98 13.07 3.85
C ASN A 19 -18.86 11.67 3.18
N GLY A 20 -18.02 10.78 3.73
CA GLY A 20 -17.81 9.44 3.21
C GLY A 20 -16.88 9.32 2.00
N TYR A 21 -16.40 10.43 1.44
CA TYR A 21 -15.45 10.45 0.33
C TYR A 21 -14.01 10.64 0.81
N ARG A 22 -13.05 10.21 0.00
CA ARG A 22 -11.66 10.67 0.14
C ARG A 22 -11.59 12.17 -0.16
N LYS A 23 -10.65 12.86 0.50
CA LYS A 23 -10.51 14.33 0.40
C LYS A 23 -10.38 14.83 -1.04
N ASP A 24 -9.75 14.06 -1.89
CA ASP A 24 -9.38 14.40 -3.26
C ASP A 24 -10.37 13.93 -4.32
N THR A 25 -11.35 13.08 -3.98
CA THR A 25 -12.30 12.53 -4.96
C THR A 25 -13.22 13.62 -5.54
N MET A 26 -13.92 14.35 -4.69
CA MET A 26 -14.84 15.40 -5.17
C MET A 26 -14.13 16.53 -5.93
N PRO A 27 -12.95 17.04 -5.49
CA PRO A 27 -12.17 17.98 -6.30
C PRO A 27 -11.85 17.51 -7.71
N MET A 28 -11.54 16.21 -7.89
CA MET A 28 -11.30 15.65 -9.24
C MET A 28 -12.58 15.59 -10.08
N VAL A 29 -13.69 15.14 -9.50
CA VAL A 29 -15.01 15.11 -10.16
C VAL A 29 -15.41 16.52 -10.62
N ASP A 30 -15.29 17.52 -9.74
CA ASP A 30 -15.61 18.90 -10.03
C ASP A 30 -14.70 19.51 -11.11
N ALA A 31 -13.42 19.15 -11.12
CA ALA A 31 -12.47 19.58 -12.12
C ALA A 31 -12.83 19.05 -13.53
N LEU A 32 -13.29 17.81 -13.62
CA LEU A 32 -13.79 17.23 -14.88
C LEU A 32 -15.07 17.94 -15.35
N LYS A 33 -16.04 18.15 -14.45
CA LYS A 33 -17.29 18.85 -14.76
C LYS A 33 -17.03 20.28 -15.25
N LYS A 34 -16.10 21.01 -14.63
CA LYS A 34 -15.70 22.35 -15.08
C LYS A 34 -15.10 22.38 -16.48
N ARG A 35 -14.55 21.26 -16.95
CA ARG A 35 -14.03 21.09 -18.32
C ARG A 35 -15.07 20.55 -19.30
N GLY A 36 -16.35 20.46 -18.89
CA GLY A 36 -17.42 19.95 -19.72
C GLY A 36 -17.50 18.43 -19.82
N GLN A 37 -16.72 17.69 -19.00
CA GLN A 37 -16.74 16.25 -18.94
C GLN A 37 -17.74 15.78 -17.89
N ASP A 38 -18.67 14.88 -18.26
CA ASP A 38 -19.57 14.26 -17.27
C ASP A 38 -18.80 13.32 -16.34
N ALA A 39 -19.01 13.48 -15.03
CA ALA A 39 -18.32 12.70 -14.00
C ALA A 39 -19.20 12.51 -12.77
N GLU A 40 -19.11 11.33 -12.15
CA GLU A 40 -19.84 11.01 -10.92
C GLU A 40 -19.07 9.99 -10.05
N VAL A 41 -19.53 9.84 -8.80
CA VAL A 41 -19.00 8.84 -7.88
C VAL A 41 -19.99 7.71 -7.71
N ILE A 42 -19.50 6.47 -7.75
CA ILE A 42 -20.23 5.25 -7.42
C ILE A 42 -19.52 4.57 -6.25
N PHE A 43 -20.25 4.30 -5.18
CA PHE A 43 -19.76 3.44 -4.11
C PHE A 43 -19.94 1.99 -4.52
N PHE A 44 -18.83 1.25 -4.55
CA PHE A 44 -18.90 -0.18 -4.86
C PHE A 44 -19.58 -0.94 -3.72
N ASP A 45 -20.55 -1.74 -4.10
CA ASP A 45 -21.32 -2.65 -3.25
C ASP A 45 -21.39 -3.98 -3.97
N ILE A 46 -20.93 -5.06 -3.31
CA ILE A 46 -20.92 -6.39 -3.92
C ILE A 46 -22.32 -6.89 -4.26
N GLU A 47 -23.33 -6.54 -3.45
CA GLU A 47 -24.72 -6.93 -3.70
C GLU A 47 -25.30 -6.25 -4.95
N LYS A 48 -24.71 -5.13 -5.38
CA LYS A 48 -25.11 -4.35 -6.55
C LYS A 48 -24.12 -4.46 -7.73
N ARG A 49 -23.18 -5.41 -7.66
CA ARG A 49 -22.09 -5.55 -8.62
C ARG A 49 -22.60 -5.55 -10.07
N ASP A 50 -23.61 -6.34 -10.38
CA ASP A 50 -24.12 -6.49 -11.74
C ASP A 50 -24.88 -5.25 -12.23
N GLU A 51 -25.59 -4.56 -11.33
CA GLU A 51 -26.23 -3.27 -11.63
C GLU A 51 -25.17 -2.19 -11.91
N ILE A 52 -24.13 -2.12 -11.08
CA ILE A 52 -23.00 -1.20 -11.25
C ILE A 52 -22.27 -1.50 -12.55
N PHE A 53 -21.95 -2.77 -12.82
CA PHE A 53 -21.32 -3.18 -14.07
C PHE A 53 -22.15 -2.73 -15.29
N LYS A 54 -23.43 -3.05 -15.29
CA LYS A 54 -24.34 -2.67 -16.40
C LYS A 54 -24.38 -1.16 -16.58
N TYR A 55 -24.52 -0.42 -15.49
CA TYR A 55 -24.58 1.03 -15.54
C TYR A 55 -23.31 1.65 -16.14
N VAL A 56 -22.13 1.23 -15.65
CA VAL A 56 -20.83 1.72 -16.15
C VAL A 56 -20.61 1.32 -17.59
N LYS A 57 -20.92 0.07 -17.95
CA LYS A 57 -20.89 -0.42 -19.33
C LYS A 57 -21.70 0.47 -20.27
N ASP A 58 -22.90 0.88 -19.87
CA ASP A 58 -23.83 1.59 -20.76
C ASP A 58 -23.50 3.10 -20.86
N ASN A 59 -22.89 3.70 -19.84
CA ASN A 59 -22.74 5.15 -19.70
C ASN A 59 -21.31 5.67 -19.71
N ALA A 60 -20.32 4.89 -19.23
CA ALA A 60 -18.99 5.40 -19.01
C ALA A 60 -18.01 5.07 -20.14
N ILE A 61 -17.09 6.02 -20.40
CA ILE A 61 -15.92 5.82 -21.26
C ILE A 61 -14.69 5.39 -20.44
N ALA A 62 -14.66 5.81 -19.15
CA ALA A 62 -13.54 5.54 -18.23
C ALA A 62 -14.04 5.42 -16.79
N TYR A 63 -13.24 4.75 -15.96
CA TYR A 63 -13.39 4.82 -14.52
C TYR A 63 -12.05 5.21 -13.84
N VAL A 64 -12.17 5.80 -12.64
CA VAL A 64 -11.05 6.06 -11.73
C VAL A 64 -11.30 5.29 -10.44
N SER A 65 -10.44 4.34 -10.10
CA SER A 65 -10.53 3.62 -8.85
C SER A 65 -9.89 4.44 -7.72
N ARG A 66 -10.69 4.78 -6.72
CA ARG A 66 -10.27 5.51 -5.50
C ARG A 66 -10.26 4.62 -4.26
N ILE A 67 -10.26 3.31 -4.46
CA ILE A 67 -10.28 2.31 -3.40
C ILE A 67 -8.84 1.89 -3.11
N ASN A 68 -8.38 2.12 -1.87
CA ASN A 68 -7.07 1.64 -1.45
C ASN A 68 -7.07 0.11 -1.29
N PRO A 69 -5.99 -0.57 -1.69
CA PRO A 69 -5.82 -2.00 -1.39
C PRO A 69 -5.97 -2.26 0.11
N GLY A 70 -6.74 -3.31 0.45
CA GLY A 70 -7.03 -3.67 1.84
C GLY A 70 -8.25 -2.99 2.45
N ASN A 71 -8.84 -1.97 1.82
CA ASN A 71 -10.06 -1.32 2.30
C ASN A 71 -11.34 -1.96 1.76
N LEU A 72 -11.24 -3.01 0.98
CA LEU A 72 -12.39 -3.66 0.34
C LEU A 72 -12.47 -5.14 0.75
N LYS A 73 -13.56 -5.51 1.39
CA LYS A 73 -13.80 -6.90 1.83
C LYS A 73 -13.88 -7.89 0.66
N HIS A 74 -14.45 -7.46 -0.47
CA HIS A 74 -14.62 -8.24 -1.72
C HIS A 74 -13.70 -7.70 -2.81
N GLU A 75 -12.40 -7.64 -2.51
CA GLU A 75 -11.40 -7.05 -3.40
C GLU A 75 -11.24 -7.84 -4.70
N ALA A 76 -11.31 -9.17 -4.63
CA ALA A 76 -11.17 -10.03 -5.80
C ALA A 76 -12.29 -9.80 -6.82
N GLU A 77 -13.53 -9.79 -6.36
CA GLU A 77 -14.74 -9.59 -7.18
C GLU A 77 -14.79 -8.17 -7.75
N TYR A 78 -14.31 -7.18 -6.99
CA TYR A 78 -14.18 -5.82 -7.49
C TYR A 78 -13.20 -5.73 -8.65
N PHE A 79 -11.99 -6.29 -8.51
CA PHE A 79 -11.01 -6.28 -9.57
C PHE A 79 -11.44 -7.10 -10.79
N GLU A 80 -12.21 -8.18 -10.59
CA GLU A 80 -12.80 -8.93 -11.70
C GLU A 80 -13.79 -8.08 -12.49
N MET A 81 -14.70 -7.39 -11.81
CA MET A 81 -15.61 -6.45 -12.46
C MET A 81 -14.85 -5.37 -13.26
N LEU A 82 -13.76 -4.83 -12.72
CA LEU A 82 -12.94 -3.85 -13.43
C LEU A 82 -12.27 -4.43 -14.68
N ARG A 83 -11.79 -5.70 -14.63
CA ARG A 83 -11.25 -6.39 -15.81
C ARG A 83 -12.30 -6.59 -16.90
N GLU A 84 -13.51 -7.02 -16.52
CA GLU A 84 -14.63 -7.15 -17.45
C GLU A 84 -14.95 -5.80 -18.10
N LEU A 85 -14.98 -4.70 -17.36
CA LEU A 85 -15.17 -3.36 -17.91
C LEU A 85 -14.06 -2.96 -18.88
N CYS A 86 -12.81 -3.23 -18.55
CA CYS A 86 -11.67 -2.97 -19.44
C CYS A 86 -11.75 -3.82 -20.72
N ALA A 87 -12.15 -5.08 -20.63
CA ALA A 87 -12.27 -5.99 -21.75
C ALA A 87 -13.32 -5.53 -22.79
N ILE A 88 -14.32 -4.77 -22.36
CA ILE A 88 -15.34 -4.18 -23.25
C ILE A 88 -15.05 -2.73 -23.64
N GLY A 89 -13.83 -2.23 -23.37
CA GLY A 89 -13.31 -0.95 -23.82
C GLY A 89 -13.53 0.24 -22.88
N VAL A 90 -13.94 0.03 -21.63
CA VAL A 90 -13.93 1.09 -20.62
C VAL A 90 -12.50 1.31 -20.13
N ILE A 91 -12.00 2.52 -20.18
CA ILE A 91 -10.61 2.85 -19.80
C ILE A 91 -10.47 2.84 -18.27
N GLY A 92 -9.60 1.99 -17.74
CA GLY A 92 -9.32 1.89 -16.31
C GLY A 92 -8.18 2.82 -15.85
N MET A 93 -8.40 3.57 -14.80
CA MET A 93 -7.41 4.45 -14.16
C MET A 93 -7.32 4.17 -12.65
N PRO A 94 -6.34 3.38 -12.18
CA PRO A 94 -5.44 2.57 -13.00
C PRO A 94 -6.13 1.35 -13.62
N HIS A 95 -5.47 0.70 -14.58
CA HIS A 95 -5.89 -0.62 -15.04
C HIS A 95 -5.86 -1.60 -13.87
N PRO A 96 -6.84 -2.52 -13.72
CA PRO A 96 -6.93 -3.40 -12.55
C PRO A 96 -5.67 -4.25 -12.34
N ASP A 97 -5.05 -4.75 -13.40
CA ASP A 97 -3.84 -5.55 -13.28
C ASP A 97 -2.63 -4.73 -12.84
N ALA A 98 -2.55 -3.46 -13.26
CA ALA A 98 -1.54 -2.54 -12.75
C ALA A 98 -1.77 -2.25 -11.25
N MET A 99 -3.02 -2.11 -10.82
CA MET A 99 -3.36 -1.88 -9.43
C MET A 99 -3.07 -3.11 -8.55
N VAL A 100 -3.44 -4.29 -9.00
CA VAL A 100 -3.13 -5.56 -8.30
C VAL A 100 -1.63 -5.80 -8.27
N GLY A 101 -0.93 -5.54 -9.38
CA GLY A 101 0.51 -5.76 -9.49
C GLY A 101 1.38 -4.75 -8.74
N TYR A 102 0.96 -3.50 -8.62
CA TYR A 102 1.78 -2.38 -8.13
C TYR A 102 1.06 -1.46 -7.14
N GLY A 103 -0.13 -1.79 -6.71
CA GLY A 103 -0.95 -0.96 -5.81
C GLY A 103 -0.63 -1.12 -4.33
N ALA A 104 0.26 -2.03 -3.95
CA ALA A 104 0.70 -2.25 -2.59
C ALA A 104 2.24 -2.14 -2.48
N LYS A 105 2.79 -2.29 -1.27
CA LYS A 105 4.23 -2.05 -1.05
C LYS A 105 5.13 -3.16 -1.62
N ASP A 106 4.57 -4.33 -1.96
CA ASP A 106 5.28 -5.36 -2.73
C ASP A 106 5.78 -4.87 -4.10
N ALA A 107 5.20 -3.79 -4.62
CA ALA A 107 5.73 -3.09 -5.79
C ALA A 107 7.19 -2.65 -5.61
N LEU A 108 7.60 -2.24 -4.41
CA LEU A 108 8.99 -1.86 -4.12
C LEU A 108 9.96 -3.01 -4.39
N VAL A 109 9.58 -4.23 -4.02
CA VAL A 109 10.41 -5.42 -4.24
C VAL A 109 10.46 -5.80 -5.72
N LYS A 110 9.34 -5.69 -6.43
CA LYS A 110 9.26 -5.95 -7.88
C LYS A 110 10.12 -4.96 -8.69
N LEU A 111 10.25 -3.73 -8.18
CA LEU A 111 10.99 -2.65 -8.85
C LEU A 111 12.45 -2.50 -8.39
N ARG A 112 12.96 -3.35 -7.47
CA ARG A 112 14.32 -3.27 -6.93
C ARG A 112 15.45 -3.37 -7.96
N HIS A 113 15.15 -3.88 -9.16
CA HIS A 113 16.11 -3.94 -10.27
C HIS A 113 16.13 -2.68 -11.14
N THR A 114 15.40 -1.65 -10.73
CA THR A 114 15.35 -0.35 -11.40
C THR A 114 16.03 0.71 -10.54
N SER A 115 16.32 1.88 -11.11
CA SER A 115 16.82 3.04 -10.37
C SER A 115 15.80 3.69 -9.42
N LEU A 116 14.56 3.18 -9.39
CA LEU A 116 13.46 3.75 -8.58
C LEU A 116 13.47 3.26 -7.13
N VAL A 117 14.13 2.14 -6.86
CA VAL A 117 14.15 1.51 -5.53
C VAL A 117 15.57 1.04 -5.22
N PRO A 118 16.07 1.21 -3.99
CA PRO A 118 17.35 0.66 -3.58
C PRO A 118 17.44 -0.85 -3.82
N GLU A 119 18.57 -1.32 -4.32
CA GLU A 119 18.78 -2.72 -4.68
C GLU A 119 18.69 -3.66 -3.45
N ASP A 120 19.12 -3.19 -2.28
CA ASP A 120 19.04 -3.90 -1.00
C ASP A 120 17.66 -3.80 -0.34
N THR A 121 16.60 -3.84 -1.14
CA THR A 121 15.20 -3.92 -0.71
C THR A 121 14.77 -5.38 -0.71
N TYR A 122 14.25 -5.84 0.42
CA TYR A 122 13.83 -7.23 0.67
C TYR A 122 12.33 -7.34 0.91
N ALA A 123 11.79 -8.54 0.69
CA ALA A 123 10.45 -8.92 1.12
C ALA A 123 10.54 -10.16 2.00
N TYR A 124 9.77 -10.17 3.07
CA TYR A 124 9.63 -11.31 3.98
C TYR A 124 8.18 -11.79 3.91
N TYR A 125 8.00 -12.99 3.35
CA TYR A 125 6.70 -13.64 3.21
C TYR A 125 6.40 -14.61 4.34
N THR A 126 7.44 -15.00 5.08
CA THR A 126 7.35 -15.90 6.24
C THR A 126 8.08 -15.31 7.44
N ILE A 127 7.64 -15.71 8.63
CA ILE A 127 8.28 -15.32 9.90
C ILE A 127 9.74 -15.81 9.93
N ASP A 128 10.01 -16.99 9.44
CA ASP A 128 11.36 -17.57 9.41
C ASP A 128 12.31 -16.77 8.50
N GLU A 129 11.84 -16.36 7.30
CA GLU A 129 12.60 -15.46 6.42
C GLU A 129 12.92 -14.14 7.12
N PHE A 130 11.94 -13.54 7.78
CA PHE A 130 12.11 -12.30 8.51
C PHE A 130 13.14 -12.45 9.64
N LYS A 131 12.96 -13.46 10.50
CA LYS A 131 13.84 -13.68 11.66
C LYS A 131 15.28 -14.04 11.26
N SER A 132 15.46 -14.72 10.14
CA SER A 132 16.80 -15.10 9.67
C SER A 132 17.52 -14.02 8.86
N THR A 133 16.79 -13.07 8.27
CA THR A 133 17.35 -12.12 7.30
C THR A 133 17.40 -10.69 7.82
N PHE A 134 16.37 -10.23 8.53
CA PHE A 134 16.33 -8.84 9.03
C PHE A 134 17.50 -8.46 9.93
N PRO A 135 17.99 -9.32 10.87
CA PRO A 135 19.19 -9.01 11.65
C PRO A 135 20.45 -8.81 10.79
N LYS A 136 20.51 -9.42 9.60
CA LYS A 136 21.61 -9.22 8.64
C LYS A 136 21.45 -7.92 7.87
N SER A 137 20.25 -7.60 7.38
CA SER A 137 20.01 -6.36 6.64
C SER A 137 20.24 -5.12 7.51
N LEU A 138 19.93 -5.21 8.82
CA LEU A 138 20.11 -4.11 9.77
C LEU A 138 21.59 -3.76 10.04
N THR A 139 22.54 -4.67 9.74
CA THR A 139 23.98 -4.34 9.81
C THR A 139 24.39 -3.27 8.81
N GLY A 140 23.66 -3.15 7.68
CA GLY A 140 23.88 -2.12 6.65
C GLY A 140 23.44 -0.72 7.07
N GLY A 141 22.90 -0.55 8.27
CA GLY A 141 22.45 0.73 8.83
C GLY A 141 20.95 0.78 9.04
N GLU A 142 20.40 1.98 9.05
CA GLU A 142 19.01 2.25 9.36
C GLU A 142 18.05 1.67 8.30
N ARG A 143 17.04 0.94 8.76
CA ARG A 143 16.06 0.27 7.89
C ARG A 143 14.66 0.83 8.06
N VAL A 144 13.83 0.67 7.02
CA VAL A 144 12.39 0.95 7.09
C VAL A 144 11.63 -0.33 6.79
N LEU A 145 10.94 -0.85 7.80
CA LEU A 145 9.99 -1.96 7.64
C LEU A 145 8.61 -1.41 7.29
N LYS A 146 7.94 -2.02 6.32
CA LYS A 146 6.60 -1.60 5.86
C LYS A 146 5.70 -2.80 5.72
N GLN A 147 4.57 -2.82 6.44
CA GLN A 147 3.52 -3.78 6.11
C GLN A 147 3.04 -3.60 4.66
N ASN A 148 2.70 -4.69 3.99
CA ASN A 148 2.33 -4.66 2.57
C ASN A 148 1.12 -3.76 2.32
N ARG A 149 0.05 -3.97 3.09
CA ARG A 149 -1.21 -3.24 2.95
C ARG A 149 -1.45 -2.36 4.16
N GLY A 150 -1.85 -1.15 3.93
CA GLY A 150 -2.10 -0.13 4.95
C GLY A 150 -1.87 1.26 4.40
N SER A 151 -2.50 2.25 5.03
CA SER A 151 -2.41 3.67 4.70
C SER A 151 -2.04 4.49 5.94
N THR A 152 -1.83 5.79 5.77
CA THR A 152 -1.60 6.75 6.86
C THR A 152 -0.33 6.54 7.73
N GLY A 153 0.62 5.72 7.27
CA GLY A 153 1.88 5.48 7.99
C GLY A 153 1.82 4.36 9.03
N GLU A 154 0.65 3.77 9.27
CA GLU A 154 0.50 2.63 10.19
C GLU A 154 1.27 1.40 9.69
N GLY A 155 1.98 0.73 10.61
CA GLY A 155 2.85 -0.42 10.29
C GLY A 155 4.02 -0.07 9.37
N ILE A 156 4.47 1.19 9.38
CA ILE A 156 5.71 1.63 8.74
C ILE A 156 6.67 2.06 9.84
N TRP A 157 7.70 1.29 10.04
CA TRP A 157 8.66 1.45 11.12
C TRP A 157 10.05 1.79 10.60
N ARG A 158 10.61 2.88 11.04
CA ARG A 158 12.02 3.20 10.91
C ARG A 158 12.77 2.58 12.09
N VAL A 159 13.75 1.72 11.79
CA VAL A 159 14.50 0.92 12.77
C VAL A 159 15.97 1.28 12.67
N GLN A 160 16.57 1.68 13.79
CA GLN A 160 18.00 1.96 13.89
C GLN A 160 18.57 1.35 15.16
N LEU A 161 19.83 0.94 15.10
CA LEU A 161 20.57 0.50 16.27
C LEU A 161 20.81 1.69 17.21
N VAL A 162 20.77 1.43 18.52
CA VAL A 162 21.13 2.42 19.54
C VAL A 162 22.64 2.39 19.76
N ASP A 163 23.22 1.21 19.83
CA ASP A 163 24.64 0.99 20.07
C ASP A 163 25.38 0.70 18.76
N GLU A 164 26.67 1.02 18.73
CA GLU A 164 27.51 0.70 17.56
C GLU A 164 27.75 -0.82 17.49
N LEU A 165 27.72 -1.34 16.28
CA LEU A 165 28.13 -2.72 16.01
C LEU A 165 29.65 -2.83 15.84
N ALA A 166 30.20 -4.00 16.13
CA ALA A 166 31.55 -4.32 15.73
C ALA A 166 31.70 -4.19 14.21
N ALA A 167 32.83 -3.68 13.73
CA ALA A 167 33.03 -3.38 12.30
C ALA A 167 32.96 -4.61 11.37
N ASP A 168 33.15 -5.81 11.92
CA ASP A 168 33.10 -7.09 11.24
C ASP A 168 31.77 -7.85 11.47
N ALA A 169 30.81 -7.24 12.18
CA ALA A 169 29.53 -7.86 12.46
C ALA A 169 28.71 -8.10 11.18
N THR A 170 28.35 -9.33 10.94
CA THR A 170 27.50 -9.74 9.81
C THR A 170 26.03 -9.96 10.17
N VAL A 171 25.73 -9.94 11.47
CA VAL A 171 24.39 -10.11 12.03
C VAL A 171 24.27 -9.26 13.29
N VAL A 172 23.17 -8.56 13.46
CA VAL A 172 22.85 -7.85 14.70
C VAL A 172 22.41 -8.86 15.75
N PRO A 173 22.96 -8.81 16.99
CA PRO A 173 22.50 -9.66 18.08
C PRO A 173 21.01 -9.44 18.40
N LEU A 174 20.31 -10.52 18.77
CA LEU A 174 18.88 -10.44 19.05
C LEU A 174 18.52 -9.65 20.32
N ASP A 175 19.46 -9.48 21.23
CA ASP A 175 19.36 -8.66 22.44
C ASP A 175 19.85 -7.22 22.22
N ALA A 176 20.28 -6.87 20.99
CA ALA A 176 20.68 -5.51 20.67
C ALA A 176 19.53 -4.52 20.85
N LYS A 177 19.83 -3.36 21.42
CA LYS A 177 18.88 -2.29 21.58
C LYS A 177 18.65 -1.55 20.26
N ILE A 178 17.39 -1.39 19.90
CA ILE A 178 16.96 -0.66 18.71
C ILE A 178 16.03 0.48 19.10
N LYS A 179 16.06 1.53 18.29
CA LYS A 179 15.10 2.62 18.30
C LYS A 179 14.16 2.43 17.12
N CYS A 180 12.88 2.37 17.41
CA CYS A 180 11.80 2.24 16.42
C CYS A 180 10.99 3.53 16.38
N THR A 181 10.69 4.05 15.18
CA THR A 181 9.84 5.22 15.00
C THR A 181 8.73 4.87 14.01
N GLU A 182 7.47 4.92 14.44
CA GLU A 182 6.36 4.69 13.55
C GLU A 182 6.03 5.93 12.71
N ALA A 183 5.80 5.76 11.41
CA ALA A 183 5.54 6.87 10.50
C ALA A 183 4.13 7.47 10.66
N LYS A 184 3.22 6.82 11.39
CA LYS A 184 1.84 7.27 11.62
C LYS A 184 1.78 8.59 12.38
N ASP A 185 2.56 8.71 13.45
CA ASP A 185 2.56 9.85 14.38
C ASP A 185 3.97 10.25 14.85
N ASN A 186 4.99 9.57 14.35
CA ASN A 186 6.39 9.73 14.72
C ASN A 186 6.70 9.41 16.19
N HIS A 187 5.86 8.62 16.87
CA HIS A 187 6.21 8.15 18.19
C HIS A 187 7.45 7.24 18.17
N VAL A 188 8.18 7.26 19.24
CA VAL A 188 9.45 6.54 19.37
C VAL A 188 9.35 5.51 20.47
N GLU A 189 9.78 4.30 20.16
CA GLU A 189 9.89 3.19 21.09
C GLU A 189 11.31 2.62 21.09
N TYR A 190 11.71 2.00 22.21
CA TYR A 190 12.99 1.31 22.35
C TYR A 190 12.71 -0.14 22.74
N HIS A 191 13.29 -1.08 22.00
CA HIS A 191 13.10 -2.51 22.18
C HIS A 191 14.44 -3.25 22.08
N GLU A 192 14.47 -4.47 22.57
CA GLU A 192 15.40 -5.47 22.06
C GLU A 192 14.95 -5.91 20.66
N LEU A 193 15.90 -6.21 19.79
CA LEU A 193 15.61 -6.60 18.41
C LEU A 193 14.63 -7.78 18.34
N SER A 194 14.83 -8.83 19.15
CA SER A 194 13.96 -9.99 19.23
C SER A 194 12.50 -9.62 19.53
N VAL A 195 12.29 -8.78 20.54
CA VAL A 195 10.94 -8.35 20.98
C VAL A 195 10.22 -7.58 19.87
N PHE A 196 10.93 -6.68 19.19
CA PHE A 196 10.36 -5.93 18.08
C PHE A 196 10.06 -6.84 16.87
N MET A 197 10.89 -7.83 16.60
CA MET A 197 10.64 -8.80 15.54
C MET A 197 9.41 -9.65 15.83
N ASP A 198 9.22 -10.10 17.06
CA ASP A 198 8.02 -10.82 17.47
C ASP A 198 6.75 -9.95 17.32
N PHE A 199 6.83 -8.68 17.68
CA PHE A 199 5.75 -7.71 17.41
C PHE A 199 5.42 -7.60 15.92
N CYS A 200 6.42 -7.59 15.04
CA CYS A 200 6.24 -7.45 13.60
C CYS A 200 5.64 -8.69 12.91
N GLU A 201 5.61 -9.86 13.56
CA GLU A 201 5.01 -11.09 12.99
C GLU A 201 3.56 -10.89 12.55
N GLN A 202 2.80 -10.05 13.26
CA GLN A 202 1.42 -9.74 12.90
C GLN A 202 1.24 -9.18 11.49
N TYR A 203 2.27 -8.56 10.92
CA TYR A 203 2.25 -8.02 9.57
C TYR A 203 2.51 -9.05 8.47
N ILE A 204 3.01 -10.22 8.85
CA ILE A 204 3.34 -11.32 7.94
C ILE A 204 2.21 -12.35 7.92
N VAL A 205 1.46 -12.47 9.02
CA VAL A 205 0.36 -13.43 9.13
C VAL A 205 -0.85 -12.98 8.30
N GLY A 206 -1.47 -13.92 7.58
CA GLY A 206 -2.70 -13.68 6.81
C GLY A 206 -2.51 -13.65 5.29
N ALA A 207 -3.60 -13.57 4.57
CA ALA A 207 -3.68 -13.81 3.12
C ALA A 207 -2.86 -12.85 2.23
N ASN A 208 -2.50 -11.69 2.71
CA ASN A 208 -1.66 -10.71 1.99
C ASN A 208 -0.51 -10.21 2.89
N GLY A 209 -0.21 -10.98 3.93
CA GLY A 209 0.80 -10.64 4.90
C GLY A 209 2.19 -10.70 4.28
N MET A 210 2.95 -9.66 4.43
CA MET A 210 4.39 -9.57 4.17
C MET A 210 4.94 -8.27 4.72
N LEU A 211 6.22 -8.25 5.00
CA LEU A 211 6.99 -7.04 5.29
C LEU A 211 7.93 -6.71 4.13
N VAL A 212 7.98 -5.44 3.76
CA VAL A 212 9.05 -4.88 2.93
C VAL A 212 10.08 -4.25 3.86
N ASP A 213 11.35 -4.57 3.65
CA ASP A 213 12.51 -4.03 4.33
C ASP A 213 13.38 -3.29 3.31
N MET A 214 13.64 -2.02 3.55
CA MET A 214 14.48 -1.20 2.69
C MET A 214 15.35 -0.23 3.51
N PRO A 215 16.48 0.25 2.96
CA PRO A 215 17.29 1.24 3.65
C PRO A 215 16.49 2.54 3.87
N PHE A 216 16.76 3.21 4.99
CA PHE A 216 16.26 4.56 5.19
C PHE A 216 16.97 5.54 4.25
N LEU A 217 16.17 6.31 3.51
CA LEU A 217 16.70 7.32 2.58
C LEU A 217 16.76 8.69 3.26
N PRO A 218 17.93 9.17 3.68
CA PRO A 218 18.06 10.41 4.48
C PRO A 218 17.56 11.65 3.75
N ARG A 219 17.62 11.67 2.41
CA ARG A 219 17.15 12.81 1.58
C ARG A 219 15.63 13.01 1.57
N ILE A 220 14.86 12.11 2.17
CA ILE A 220 13.40 12.31 2.29
C ILE A 220 13.02 13.54 3.13
N LYS A 221 14.02 14.12 3.84
CA LYS A 221 13.82 15.31 4.67
C LYS A 221 14.18 16.62 3.98
N GLU A 222 14.69 16.55 2.75
CA GLU A 222 15.02 17.68 1.87
C GLU A 222 13.84 17.97 0.92
#